data_b7d6da707d44e72e30d88afaff0b35c4
#
_entry.id   b7d6da707d44e72e30d88afaff0b35c4
#
_cell.length_a   1.000
_cell.length_b   1.000
_cell.length_c   1.000
_cell.angle_alpha   90.00
_cell.angle_beta   90.00
_cell.angle_gamma   90.00
#
_symmetry.space_group_name_H-M   'P 1'
#
loop_
_entity.id
_entity.type
_entity.pdbx_description
1 polymer ?
#
loop_
_entity_poly.entity_id
_entity_poly.type
_entity_poly.pdbx_seq_one_letter_code
_entity_poly.pdbx_strand_id
1 'polypeptide(L)'
;MLQKKLSHTIRTPIIYKFLIVIFILQSFNSQAQNQMITPPNLQKGDTIAILATARKNIDDNLKPAIDLLQSWGLNVVIGSTIGLNNNQLAGTDEQRAADFQQQMDNPNIKAIWCARGGYGTVRIIDLLDFTTFKKSPKWIIGFSDVTVLHNHLNTMGFKSIHGIMPVTVARATPQAIKSLRISLMGEQLKYEILPFPMNKFGKASGELVGGNLSILYSLFGSPSAIDCRDKILFLEDLDEYLYHIDRMMINLKRNGCLESIKGIIVGSMTKMKDNDIPWGKNAIEIIDDVTKKYNIPILYNFPAGHIQDNRALILGNRVTLDVNDKRSTVVFE
;
A
#
# COMPACT_ATOMS: atom_id res chain seq x y z
N MET A 1 -50.16 -4.87 -72.30
CA MET A 1 -49.77 -5.54 -71.06
C MET A 1 -48.41 -5.03 -70.64
N LEU A 2 -48.34 -4.06 -69.75
CA LEU A 2 -47.09 -3.51 -69.19
C LEU A 2 -47.06 -3.87 -67.67
N GLN A 3 -46.12 -4.74 -67.27
CA GLN A 3 -45.86 -5.01 -65.89
C GLN A 3 -44.99 -3.89 -65.28
N LYS A 4 -45.51 -3.17 -64.30
CA LYS A 4 -44.76 -2.24 -63.47
C LYS A 4 -43.99 -3.05 -62.41
N LYS A 5 -42.64 -3.00 -62.48
CA LYS A 5 -41.73 -3.43 -61.37
C LYS A 5 -41.78 -2.37 -60.27
N LEU A 6 -42.30 -2.71 -59.07
CA LEU A 6 -42.14 -1.93 -57.87
C LEU A 6 -40.74 -2.24 -57.26
N SER A 7 -39.89 -1.23 -57.21
CA SER A 7 -38.67 -1.29 -56.41
C SER A 7 -38.98 -0.88 -54.95
N HIS A 8 -38.90 -1.83 -54.03
CA HIS A 8 -39.00 -1.53 -52.59
C HIS A 8 -37.61 -1.08 -52.10
N THR A 9 -37.46 0.22 -51.97
CA THR A 9 -36.30 0.81 -51.23
C THR A 9 -36.59 0.72 -49.73
N ILE A 10 -35.91 -0.19 -49.05
CA ILE A 10 -35.99 -0.37 -47.59
C ILE A 10 -35.28 0.86 -46.99
N ARG A 11 -36.03 1.86 -46.55
CA ARG A 11 -35.51 2.95 -45.70
C ARG A 11 -35.27 2.43 -44.29
N THR A 12 -34.03 2.17 -43.91
CA THR A 12 -33.67 1.89 -42.53
C THR A 12 -34.11 3.05 -41.62
N PRO A 13 -34.93 2.82 -40.62
CA PRO A 13 -35.47 3.90 -39.82
C PRO A 13 -34.35 4.64 -39.05
N ILE A 14 -34.41 5.96 -39.04
CA ILE A 14 -33.47 6.89 -38.37
C ILE A 14 -33.24 6.50 -36.92
N ILE A 15 -34.20 5.87 -36.27
CA ILE A 15 -34.11 5.36 -34.90
C ILE A 15 -32.96 4.33 -34.70
N TYR A 16 -32.69 3.47 -35.69
CA TYR A 16 -31.58 2.51 -35.61
C TYR A 16 -30.18 3.18 -35.67
N LYS A 17 -30.06 4.27 -36.40
CA LYS A 17 -28.81 5.05 -36.43
C LYS A 17 -28.55 5.79 -35.12
N PHE A 18 -29.61 6.28 -34.46
CA PHE A 18 -29.49 6.93 -33.16
C PHE A 18 -29.14 5.93 -32.04
N LEU A 19 -29.69 4.72 -32.05
CA LEU A 19 -29.37 3.68 -31.09
C LEU A 19 -27.93 3.17 -31.22
N ILE A 20 -27.39 3.06 -32.44
CA ILE A 20 -26.00 2.67 -32.67
C ILE A 20 -25.04 3.78 -32.18
N VAL A 21 -25.35 5.06 -32.38
CA VAL A 21 -24.52 6.19 -31.89
C VAL A 21 -24.53 6.25 -30.36
N ILE A 22 -25.68 5.99 -29.69
CA ILE A 22 -25.75 5.94 -28.24
C ILE A 22 -24.95 4.74 -27.69
N PHE A 23 -24.97 3.58 -28.37
CA PHE A 23 -24.19 2.41 -27.97
C PHE A 23 -22.68 2.62 -28.15
N ILE A 24 -22.27 3.32 -29.20
CA ILE A 24 -20.87 3.69 -29.42
C ILE A 24 -20.40 4.74 -28.39
N LEU A 25 -21.23 5.72 -28.04
CA LEU A 25 -20.92 6.71 -26.99
C LEU A 25 -20.86 6.08 -25.57
N GLN A 26 -21.63 5.04 -25.30
CA GLN A 26 -21.54 4.30 -24.04
C GLN A 26 -20.28 3.40 -23.98
N SER A 27 -19.75 2.95 -25.11
CA SER A 27 -18.51 2.16 -25.17
C SER A 27 -17.25 3.00 -24.97
N PHE A 28 -17.33 4.32 -25.07
CA PHE A 28 -16.24 5.26 -24.79
C PHE A 28 -16.23 5.79 -23.35
N ASN A 29 -17.18 5.40 -22.50
CA ASN A 29 -17.02 5.42 -21.05
C ASN A 29 -16.19 4.22 -20.56
N SER A 30 -15.11 3.89 -21.28
CA SER A 30 -13.96 3.21 -20.71
C SER A 30 -13.55 4.06 -19.51
N GLN A 31 -13.77 3.54 -18.31
CA GLN A 31 -13.28 4.13 -17.08
C GLN A 31 -11.83 4.54 -17.34
N ALA A 32 -11.59 5.83 -17.49
CA ALA A 32 -10.25 6.38 -17.30
C ALA A 32 -9.90 5.98 -15.88
N GLN A 33 -9.17 4.87 -15.74
CA GLN A 33 -8.64 4.42 -14.46
C GLN A 33 -7.79 5.60 -14.02
N ASN A 34 -8.27 6.37 -13.04
CA ASN A 34 -7.58 7.56 -12.57
C ASN A 34 -6.17 7.12 -12.21
N GLN A 35 -5.20 7.54 -13.02
CA GLN A 35 -3.81 7.15 -12.83
C GLN A 35 -3.37 7.69 -11.48
N MET A 36 -2.85 6.79 -10.62
CA MET A 36 -2.34 7.17 -9.30
C MET A 36 -1.24 8.21 -9.43
N ILE A 37 -1.37 9.29 -8.69
CA ILE A 37 -0.41 10.40 -8.67
C ILE A 37 0.85 9.92 -7.94
N THR A 38 1.98 10.01 -8.64
CA THR A 38 3.30 9.72 -8.08
C THR A 38 3.92 11.02 -7.56
N PRO A 39 4.26 11.11 -6.27
CA PRO A 39 5.03 12.25 -5.78
C PRO A 39 6.38 12.36 -6.53
N PRO A 40 6.97 13.56 -6.65
CA PRO A 40 8.25 13.73 -7.31
C PRO A 40 9.36 12.88 -6.70
N ASN A 41 10.23 12.34 -7.56
CA ASN A 41 11.43 11.64 -7.12
C ASN A 41 12.38 12.59 -6.40
N LEU A 42 13.02 12.10 -5.35
CA LEU A 42 13.97 12.89 -4.59
C LEU A 42 15.28 13.08 -5.33
N GLN A 43 15.89 14.23 -5.14
CA GLN A 43 17.19 14.62 -5.68
C GLN A 43 18.12 15.07 -4.55
N LYS A 44 19.43 15.09 -4.81
CA LYS A 44 20.40 15.66 -3.86
C LYS A 44 20.02 17.10 -3.51
N GLY A 45 20.06 17.43 -2.24
CA GLY A 45 19.63 18.70 -1.70
C GLY A 45 18.17 18.77 -1.24
N ASP A 46 17.33 17.79 -1.62
CA ASP A 46 15.97 17.72 -1.13
C ASP A 46 15.91 17.42 0.37
N THR A 47 14.82 17.84 1.02
CA THR A 47 14.64 17.71 2.46
C THR A 47 13.56 16.69 2.79
N ILE A 48 13.89 15.79 3.71
CA ILE A 48 12.96 14.82 4.31
C ILE A 48 12.67 15.23 5.76
N ALA A 49 11.41 15.22 6.16
CA ALA A 49 11.01 15.34 7.56
C ALA A 49 10.93 13.97 8.22
N ILE A 50 11.47 13.82 9.42
CA ILE A 50 11.28 12.67 10.32
C ILE A 50 10.41 13.09 11.48
N LEU A 51 9.25 12.46 11.67
CA LEU A 51 8.29 12.77 12.71
C LEU A 51 7.56 11.52 13.19
N ALA A 52 6.86 11.59 14.33
CA ALA A 52 6.13 10.48 14.91
C ALA A 52 4.61 10.69 14.81
N THR A 53 3.91 9.79 14.15
CA THR A 53 2.44 9.79 14.02
C THR A 53 1.74 8.95 15.10
N ALA A 54 2.51 8.11 15.81
CA ALA A 54 1.97 7.08 16.69
C ALA A 54 2.74 7.01 18.02
N ARG A 55 3.39 5.87 18.26
CA ARG A 55 4.10 5.59 19.50
C ARG A 55 5.31 6.49 19.67
N LYS A 56 5.59 6.90 20.93
CA LYS A 56 6.78 7.68 21.28
C LYS A 56 8.07 6.94 21.01
N ASN A 57 9.11 7.67 20.67
CA ASN A 57 10.48 7.19 20.58
C ASN A 57 11.10 7.28 21.97
N ILE A 58 11.26 6.14 22.65
CA ILE A 58 12.05 6.02 23.87
C ILE A 58 13.33 5.31 23.46
N ASP A 59 14.47 5.86 23.83
CA ASP A 59 15.80 5.27 23.61
C ASP A 59 16.14 4.97 22.12
N ASP A 60 15.27 5.37 21.21
CA ASP A 60 15.48 5.17 19.79
C ASP A 60 16.43 6.22 19.22
N ASN A 61 17.64 5.81 18.91
CA ASN A 61 18.60 6.67 18.25
C ASN A 61 18.25 6.84 16.76
N LEU A 62 17.84 8.03 16.37
CA LEU A 62 17.55 8.38 14.97
C LEU A 62 18.83 8.67 14.15
N LYS A 63 19.99 8.75 14.79
CA LYS A 63 21.26 9.07 14.14
C LYS A 63 21.57 8.16 12.94
N PRO A 64 21.40 6.82 13.00
CA PRO A 64 21.62 5.98 11.83
C PRO A 64 20.74 6.34 10.61
N ALA A 65 19.50 6.77 10.84
CA ALA A 65 18.60 7.19 9.77
C ALA A 65 19.00 8.57 9.21
N ILE A 66 19.39 9.49 10.07
CA ILE A 66 19.89 10.82 9.65
C ILE A 66 21.17 10.67 8.84
N ASP A 67 22.14 9.90 9.33
CA ASP A 67 23.41 9.64 8.62
C ASP A 67 23.15 8.98 7.25
N LEU A 68 22.20 8.04 7.20
CA LEU A 68 21.79 7.37 5.96
C LEU A 68 21.27 8.38 4.92
N LEU A 69 20.31 9.24 5.31
CA LEU A 69 19.74 10.25 4.39
C LEU A 69 20.80 11.24 3.93
N GLN A 70 21.67 11.68 4.84
CA GLN A 70 22.78 12.58 4.51
C GLN A 70 23.79 11.91 3.57
N SER A 71 24.04 10.61 3.72
CA SER A 71 24.89 9.85 2.78
C SER A 71 24.31 9.79 1.36
N TRP A 72 22.99 9.93 1.22
CA TRP A 72 22.29 10.06 -0.08
C TRP A 72 22.29 11.50 -0.61
N GLY A 73 22.83 12.46 0.15
CA GLY A 73 22.87 13.88 -0.19
C GLY A 73 21.57 14.62 0.13
N LEU A 74 20.75 14.09 1.03
CA LEU A 74 19.48 14.68 1.43
C LEU A 74 19.63 15.46 2.74
N ASN A 75 18.82 16.49 2.90
CA ASN A 75 18.68 17.26 4.15
C ASN A 75 17.60 16.62 5.02
N VAL A 76 17.74 16.79 6.33
CA VAL A 76 16.82 16.22 7.33
C VAL A 76 16.27 17.31 8.22
N VAL A 77 14.96 17.32 8.40
CA VAL A 77 14.24 18.11 9.42
C VAL A 77 13.63 17.13 10.42
N ILE A 78 13.82 17.41 11.69
CA ILE A 78 13.23 16.63 12.79
C ILE A 78 11.94 17.34 13.23
N GLY A 79 10.83 16.61 13.15
CA GLY A 79 9.53 17.10 13.58
C GLY A 79 9.45 17.27 15.10
N SER A 80 8.55 18.13 15.52
CA SER A 80 8.36 18.50 16.93
C SER A 80 7.82 17.37 17.81
N THR A 81 7.28 16.31 17.20
CA THR A 81 6.79 15.11 17.91
C THR A 81 7.91 14.17 18.37
N ILE A 82 9.12 14.33 17.83
CA ILE A 82 10.27 13.51 18.25
C ILE A 82 10.69 13.98 19.67
N GLY A 83 10.70 13.01 20.59
CA GLY A 83 10.99 13.28 22.01
C GLY A 83 9.77 13.61 22.85
N LEU A 84 8.60 13.86 22.26
CA LEU A 84 7.39 14.03 23.05
C LEU A 84 6.94 12.73 23.72
N ASN A 85 6.30 12.89 24.86
CA ASN A 85 5.84 11.78 25.70
C ASN A 85 4.42 12.07 26.24
N ASN A 86 3.46 11.25 25.81
CA ASN A 86 2.15 11.16 26.41
C ASN A 86 1.81 9.66 26.59
N ASN A 87 2.29 9.08 27.71
CA ASN A 87 2.23 7.66 27.99
C ASN A 87 2.86 6.84 26.84
N GLN A 88 2.05 6.13 26.05
CA GLN A 88 2.54 5.33 24.92
C GLN A 88 2.80 6.16 23.66
N LEU A 89 2.17 7.32 23.53
CA LEU A 89 2.12 8.13 22.32
C LEU A 89 3.20 9.22 22.30
N ALA A 90 3.58 9.64 21.10
CA ALA A 90 4.50 10.78 20.88
C ALA A 90 3.73 12.11 20.95
N GLY A 91 3.30 12.49 22.15
CA GLY A 91 2.46 13.65 22.38
C GLY A 91 0.96 13.37 22.24
N THR A 92 0.12 14.41 22.34
CA THR A 92 -1.33 14.32 22.16
C THR A 92 -1.70 14.08 20.68
N ASP A 93 -2.96 13.79 20.39
CA ASP A 93 -3.45 13.63 19.03
C ASP A 93 -3.25 14.95 18.24
N GLU A 94 -3.57 16.09 18.88
CA GLU A 94 -3.42 17.43 18.28
C GLU A 94 -1.95 17.75 17.98
N GLN A 95 -1.02 17.42 18.88
CA GLN A 95 0.41 17.64 18.65
C GLN A 95 0.93 16.82 17.47
N ARG A 96 0.54 15.54 17.37
CA ARG A 96 0.95 14.67 16.26
C ARG A 96 0.32 15.11 14.94
N ALA A 97 -0.95 15.49 14.96
CA ALA A 97 -1.64 16.03 13.78
C ALA A 97 -1.01 17.35 13.32
N ALA A 98 -0.74 18.28 14.26
CA ALA A 98 -0.15 19.57 13.94
C ALA A 98 1.26 19.45 13.35
N ASP A 99 2.12 18.58 13.90
CA ASP A 99 3.47 18.34 13.35
C ASP A 99 3.38 17.72 11.95
N PHE A 100 2.53 16.70 11.77
CA PHE A 100 2.33 16.09 10.46
C PHE A 100 1.81 17.10 9.42
N GLN A 101 0.80 17.89 9.80
CA GLN A 101 0.23 18.93 8.95
C GLN A 101 1.28 19.99 8.57
N GLN A 102 2.05 20.46 9.53
CA GLN A 102 3.11 21.45 9.29
C GLN A 102 4.12 20.93 8.25
N GLN A 103 4.59 19.69 8.38
CA GLN A 103 5.54 19.13 7.44
C GLN A 103 4.88 18.79 6.07
N MET A 104 3.62 18.40 6.10
CA MET A 104 2.85 18.14 4.89
C MET A 104 2.61 19.41 4.07
N ASP A 105 2.38 20.55 4.71
CA ASP A 105 2.13 21.83 4.04
C ASP A 105 3.43 22.58 3.68
N ASN A 106 4.56 22.26 4.30
CA ASN A 106 5.83 22.92 4.03
C ASN A 106 6.36 22.61 2.61
N PRO A 107 6.46 23.59 1.68
CA PRO A 107 6.89 23.36 0.30
C PRO A 107 8.33 22.87 0.15
N ASN A 108 9.16 23.09 1.18
CA ASN A 108 10.56 22.68 1.19
C ASN A 108 10.72 21.19 1.53
N ILE A 109 9.71 20.56 2.16
CA ILE A 109 9.72 19.13 2.47
C ILE A 109 9.25 18.35 1.25
N LYS A 110 10.01 17.33 0.84
CA LYS A 110 9.72 16.47 -0.32
C LYS A 110 9.23 15.08 0.09
N ALA A 111 9.54 14.66 1.30
CA ALA A 111 9.05 13.41 1.88
C ALA A 111 8.87 13.52 3.40
N ILE A 112 7.95 12.73 3.95
CA ILE A 112 7.77 12.53 5.38
C ILE A 112 8.07 11.07 5.69
N TRP A 113 9.06 10.82 6.53
CA TRP A 113 9.45 9.50 7.00
C TRP A 113 8.97 9.32 8.43
N CYS A 114 7.92 8.53 8.62
CA CYS A 114 7.37 8.26 9.93
C CYS A 114 8.40 7.52 10.78
N ALA A 115 8.75 8.10 11.92
CA ALA A 115 9.86 7.63 12.75
C ALA A 115 9.64 6.20 13.25
N ARG A 116 8.39 5.86 13.57
CA ARG A 116 7.98 4.61 14.21
C ARG A 116 6.50 4.34 13.98
N GLY A 117 6.12 3.05 14.00
CA GLY A 117 4.73 2.59 14.10
C GLY A 117 4.26 2.43 15.54
N GLY A 118 3.43 1.43 15.77
CA GLY A 118 2.79 1.11 17.05
C GLY A 118 1.28 1.28 16.96
N TYR A 119 0.70 2.27 17.63
CA TYR A 119 -0.71 2.66 17.54
C TYR A 119 -0.83 4.18 17.69
N GLY A 120 -1.71 4.79 16.90
CA GLY A 120 -2.01 6.21 17.05
C GLY A 120 -2.26 6.96 15.75
N THR A 121 -1.80 6.49 14.60
CA THR A 121 -2.00 7.17 13.31
C THR A 121 -3.50 7.28 12.96
N VAL A 122 -4.31 6.26 13.26
CA VAL A 122 -5.76 6.29 13.05
C VAL A 122 -6.47 7.38 13.84
N ARG A 123 -5.88 7.85 14.96
CA ARG A 123 -6.46 8.89 15.81
C ARG A 123 -6.27 10.30 15.24
N ILE A 124 -5.32 10.46 14.33
CA ILE A 124 -4.97 11.77 13.77
C ILE A 124 -5.41 11.93 12.31
N ILE A 125 -5.75 10.86 11.62
CA ILE A 125 -6.02 10.90 10.18
C ILE A 125 -7.16 11.87 9.81
N ASP A 126 -8.21 11.92 10.63
CA ASP A 126 -9.39 12.78 10.42
C ASP A 126 -9.15 14.24 10.88
N LEU A 127 -8.01 14.53 11.52
CA LEU A 127 -7.59 15.88 11.90
C LEU A 127 -6.74 16.57 10.82
N LEU A 128 -6.36 15.84 9.75
CA LEU A 128 -5.47 16.33 8.70
C LEU A 128 -6.26 16.93 7.53
N ASP A 129 -5.81 18.08 7.05
CA ASP A 129 -6.27 18.70 5.81
C ASP A 129 -5.30 18.41 4.65
N PHE A 130 -5.74 17.61 3.70
CA PHE A 130 -4.95 17.23 2.52
C PHE A 130 -5.06 18.21 1.33
N THR A 131 -5.65 19.39 1.53
CA THR A 131 -5.85 20.38 0.44
C THR A 131 -4.52 20.81 -0.20
N THR A 132 -3.51 21.13 0.60
CA THR A 132 -2.17 21.49 0.12
C THR A 132 -1.45 20.28 -0.45
N PHE A 133 -1.57 19.12 0.20
CA PHE A 133 -0.96 17.86 -0.26
C PHE A 133 -1.42 17.49 -1.68
N LYS A 134 -2.72 17.62 -1.98
CA LYS A 134 -3.25 17.34 -3.33
C LYS A 134 -2.62 18.19 -4.43
N LYS A 135 -2.18 19.40 -4.10
CA LYS A 135 -1.52 20.32 -5.04
C LYS A 135 -0.02 20.08 -5.15
N SER A 136 0.61 19.61 -4.09
CA SER A 136 2.05 19.36 -4.00
C SER A 136 2.31 18.07 -3.21
N PRO A 137 2.06 16.89 -3.83
CA PRO A 137 2.17 15.61 -3.15
C PRO A 137 3.62 15.29 -2.77
N LYS A 138 3.79 14.62 -1.64
CA LYS A 138 5.07 14.20 -1.07
C LYS A 138 5.06 12.71 -0.80
N TRP A 139 6.22 12.08 -0.78
CA TRP A 139 6.34 10.70 -0.33
C TRP A 139 6.04 10.58 1.16
N ILE A 140 5.09 9.74 1.51
CA ILE A 140 4.85 9.30 2.89
C ILE A 140 5.42 7.90 3.03
N ILE A 141 6.32 7.71 4.00
CA ILE A 141 7.15 6.51 4.13
C ILE A 141 6.98 5.91 5.52
N GLY A 142 6.79 4.60 5.58
CA GLY A 142 6.70 3.82 6.80
C GLY A 142 6.02 2.49 6.60
N PHE A 143 5.72 1.77 7.68
CA PHE A 143 4.96 0.52 7.67
C PHE A 143 4.24 0.33 9.01
N SER A 144 3.60 -0.84 9.22
CA SER A 144 2.86 -1.10 10.46
C SER A 144 1.69 -0.12 10.62
N ASP A 145 1.58 0.63 11.71
CA ASP A 145 0.54 1.62 11.97
C ASP A 145 0.43 2.72 10.88
N VAL A 146 1.52 2.98 10.12
CA VAL A 146 1.52 3.90 8.97
C VAL A 146 0.64 3.39 7.81
N THR A 147 0.22 2.13 7.84
CA THR A 147 -0.77 1.56 6.91
C THR A 147 -2.05 2.39 6.84
N VAL A 148 -2.44 3.07 7.91
CA VAL A 148 -3.56 4.03 7.92
C VAL A 148 -3.35 5.12 6.87
N LEU A 149 -2.18 5.79 6.90
CA LEU A 149 -1.84 6.84 5.93
C LEU A 149 -1.74 6.29 4.51
N HIS A 150 -1.12 5.13 4.33
CA HIS A 150 -1.00 4.51 3.01
C HIS A 150 -2.36 4.28 2.37
N ASN A 151 -3.31 3.72 3.11
CA ASN A 151 -4.64 3.43 2.58
C ASN A 151 -5.44 4.71 2.36
N HIS A 152 -5.38 5.67 3.29
CA HIS A 152 -6.04 6.97 3.10
C HIS A 152 -5.53 7.69 1.85
N LEU A 153 -4.21 7.74 1.65
CA LEU A 153 -3.61 8.32 0.44
C LEU A 153 -4.01 7.56 -0.83
N ASN A 154 -4.08 6.24 -0.76
CA ASN A 154 -4.51 5.41 -1.88
C ASN A 154 -5.95 5.73 -2.29
N THR A 155 -6.89 5.89 -1.33
CA THR A 155 -8.29 6.29 -1.64
C THR A 155 -8.37 7.68 -2.28
N MET A 156 -7.42 8.55 -2.01
CA MET A 156 -7.30 9.86 -2.65
C MET A 156 -6.56 9.85 -3.99
N GLY A 157 -6.05 8.70 -4.43
CA GLY A 157 -5.33 8.57 -5.70
C GLY A 157 -3.83 8.87 -5.64
N PHE A 158 -3.17 8.76 -4.48
CA PHE A 158 -1.75 9.04 -4.31
C PHE A 158 -0.95 7.79 -3.93
N LYS A 159 0.26 7.69 -4.50
CA LYS A 159 1.22 6.65 -4.13
C LYS A 159 1.94 6.99 -2.82
N SER A 160 2.36 5.94 -2.09
CA SER A 160 3.15 6.05 -0.86
C SER A 160 4.13 4.86 -0.76
N ILE A 161 5.05 4.87 0.20
CA ILE A 161 6.09 3.83 0.31
C ILE A 161 5.94 3.08 1.65
N HIS A 162 5.52 1.80 1.57
CA HIS A 162 5.74 0.84 2.65
C HIS A 162 7.22 0.48 2.68
N GLY A 163 7.89 0.64 3.82
CA GLY A 163 9.31 0.33 3.96
C GLY A 163 9.84 0.60 5.36
N ILE A 164 11.16 0.35 5.55
CA ILE A 164 11.82 0.58 6.85
C ILE A 164 11.53 1.98 7.39
N MET A 165 11.49 2.08 8.72
CA MET A 165 11.33 3.34 9.45
C MET A 165 12.64 3.75 10.13
N PRO A 166 12.85 5.04 10.48
CA PRO A 166 14.05 5.54 11.12
C PRO A 166 14.56 4.66 12.27
N VAL A 167 13.70 4.25 13.19
CA VAL A 167 14.06 3.39 14.33
C VAL A 167 14.52 1.97 13.95
N THR A 168 14.32 1.56 12.70
CA THR A 168 14.70 0.22 12.22
C THR A 168 15.98 0.23 11.39
N VAL A 169 16.51 1.39 10.99
CA VAL A 169 17.65 1.52 10.07
C VAL A 169 18.89 0.80 10.58
N ALA A 170 19.22 0.94 11.86
CA ALA A 170 20.42 0.34 12.45
C ALA A 170 20.46 -1.21 12.33
N ARG A 171 19.30 -1.85 12.16
CA ARG A 171 19.19 -3.33 12.03
C ARG A 171 18.67 -3.78 10.66
N ALA A 172 18.38 -2.83 9.76
CA ALA A 172 17.89 -3.15 8.42
C ALA A 172 18.97 -3.78 7.55
N THR A 173 18.58 -4.70 6.68
CA THR A 173 19.51 -5.31 5.71
C THR A 173 19.91 -4.29 4.63
N PRO A 174 21.07 -4.48 3.99
CA PRO A 174 21.46 -3.66 2.85
C PRO A 174 20.43 -3.67 1.71
N GLN A 175 19.71 -4.79 1.54
CA GLN A 175 18.66 -4.94 0.53
C GLN A 175 17.43 -4.07 0.86
N ALA A 176 17.01 -4.03 2.12
CA ALA A 176 15.93 -3.15 2.57
C ALA A 176 16.29 -1.67 2.39
N ILE A 177 17.49 -1.27 2.80
CA ILE A 177 18.01 0.10 2.63
C ILE A 177 18.08 0.48 1.14
N LYS A 178 18.66 -0.41 0.30
CA LYS A 178 18.76 -0.19 -1.15
C LYS A 178 17.40 -0.03 -1.79
N SER A 179 16.43 -0.86 -1.41
CA SER A 179 15.07 -0.79 -1.98
C SER A 179 14.37 0.52 -1.65
N LEU A 180 14.51 1.04 -0.42
CA LEU A 180 13.99 2.35 -0.05
C LEU A 180 14.63 3.47 -0.89
N ARG A 181 15.96 3.45 -1.04
CA ARG A 181 16.67 4.42 -1.86
C ARG A 181 16.17 4.40 -3.32
N ILE A 182 16.10 3.22 -3.93
CA ILE A 182 15.60 3.03 -5.32
C ILE A 182 14.20 3.63 -5.45
N SER A 183 13.29 3.33 -4.52
CA SER A 183 11.91 3.84 -4.53
C SER A 183 11.83 5.36 -4.45
N LEU A 184 12.70 5.99 -3.65
CA LEU A 184 12.70 7.45 -3.47
C LEU A 184 13.36 8.19 -4.64
N MET A 185 14.38 7.61 -5.26
CA MET A 185 15.13 8.24 -6.36
C MET A 185 14.52 7.95 -7.74
N GLY A 186 13.44 7.16 -7.81
CA GLY A 186 12.72 6.87 -9.07
C GLY A 186 13.44 5.87 -9.98
N GLU A 187 14.34 5.06 -9.41
CA GLU A 187 14.94 3.95 -10.13
C GLU A 187 13.92 2.78 -10.23
N GLN A 188 14.06 1.92 -11.25
CA GLN A 188 13.15 0.79 -11.43
C GLN A 188 13.26 -0.21 -10.28
N LEU A 189 12.15 -0.45 -9.59
CA LEU A 189 12.04 -1.42 -8.51
C LEU A 189 11.59 -2.77 -9.08
N LYS A 190 12.41 -3.80 -8.85
CA LYS A 190 12.13 -5.18 -9.24
C LYS A 190 12.61 -6.13 -8.15
N TYR A 191 11.81 -7.13 -7.84
CA TYR A 191 12.16 -8.20 -6.91
C TYR A 191 12.13 -9.56 -7.61
N GLU A 192 13.10 -10.39 -7.26
CA GLU A 192 13.15 -11.81 -7.60
C GLU A 192 13.15 -12.61 -6.29
N ILE A 193 12.17 -13.46 -6.13
CA ILE A 193 11.88 -14.19 -4.90
C ILE A 193 12.06 -15.69 -5.15
N LEU A 194 12.75 -16.35 -4.24
CA LEU A 194 12.95 -17.80 -4.29
C LEU A 194 11.60 -18.52 -4.14
N PRO A 195 11.47 -19.73 -4.71
CA PRO A 195 10.27 -20.53 -4.56
C PRO A 195 9.92 -20.80 -3.09
N PHE A 196 8.63 -20.79 -2.80
CA PHE A 196 8.09 -21.20 -1.51
C PHE A 196 7.04 -22.29 -1.75
N PRO A 197 7.00 -23.37 -0.93
CA PRO A 197 6.16 -24.55 -1.23
C PRO A 197 4.67 -24.27 -1.37
N MET A 198 4.17 -23.23 -0.69
CA MET A 198 2.74 -22.86 -0.71
C MET A 198 2.39 -21.83 -1.78
N ASN A 199 3.34 -21.40 -2.62
CA ASN A 199 3.07 -20.44 -3.69
C ASN A 199 1.98 -20.97 -4.64
N LYS A 200 1.01 -20.13 -4.97
CA LYS A 200 0.03 -20.40 -6.02
C LYS A 200 0.50 -19.76 -7.33
N PHE A 201 0.81 -20.61 -8.31
CA PHE A 201 1.38 -20.15 -9.57
C PHE A 201 0.38 -19.38 -10.41
N GLY A 202 0.88 -18.44 -11.18
CA GLY A 202 0.11 -17.61 -12.08
C GLY A 202 0.74 -16.24 -12.27
N LYS A 203 0.13 -15.46 -13.16
CA LYS A 203 0.58 -14.10 -13.48
C LYS A 203 -0.60 -13.13 -13.40
N ALA A 204 -0.40 -12.00 -12.77
CA ALA A 204 -1.39 -10.94 -12.68
C ALA A 204 -0.71 -9.57 -12.67
N SER A 205 -1.44 -8.55 -13.12
CA SER A 205 -1.00 -7.16 -13.02
C SER A 205 -2.14 -6.32 -12.44
N GLY A 206 -1.80 -5.43 -11.53
CA GLY A 206 -2.75 -4.55 -10.87
C GLY A 206 -2.02 -3.50 -10.02
N GLU A 207 -2.77 -2.54 -9.52
CA GLU A 207 -2.28 -1.61 -8.53
C GLU A 207 -2.00 -2.34 -7.21
N LEU A 208 -0.84 -2.09 -6.59
CA LEU A 208 -0.47 -2.67 -5.31
C LEU A 208 -1.12 -1.89 -4.17
N VAL A 209 -1.91 -2.56 -3.35
CA VAL A 209 -2.55 -2.00 -2.15
C VAL A 209 -2.31 -2.90 -0.95
N GLY A 210 -2.56 -2.41 0.25
CA GLY A 210 -2.47 -3.24 1.43
C GLY A 210 -1.56 -2.69 2.52
N GLY A 211 -0.90 -3.58 3.27
CA GLY A 211 -0.03 -3.29 4.40
C GLY A 211 -0.23 -4.24 5.57
N ASN A 212 -0.20 -3.71 6.78
CA ASN A 212 -0.43 -4.49 7.99
C ASN A 212 -1.88 -4.96 8.08
N LEU A 213 -2.10 -6.27 8.22
CA LEU A 213 -3.43 -6.89 8.13
C LEU A 213 -4.37 -6.42 9.23
N SER A 214 -3.91 -6.28 10.46
CA SER A 214 -4.74 -5.83 11.59
C SER A 214 -5.17 -4.37 11.42
N ILE A 215 -4.34 -3.54 10.81
CA ILE A 215 -4.72 -2.17 10.45
C ILE A 215 -5.73 -2.18 9.31
N LEU A 216 -5.48 -2.91 8.22
CA LEU A 216 -6.43 -3.03 7.10
C LEU A 216 -7.82 -3.45 7.58
N TYR A 217 -7.87 -4.50 8.42
CA TYR A 217 -9.09 -4.98 9.03
C TYR A 217 -9.86 -3.88 9.77
N SER A 218 -9.15 -3.04 10.54
CA SER A 218 -9.75 -1.97 11.33
C SER A 218 -10.27 -0.79 10.50
N LEU A 219 -9.81 -0.63 9.25
CA LEU A 219 -10.19 0.48 8.39
C LEU A 219 -11.44 0.21 7.55
N PHE A 220 -11.93 -1.03 7.45
CA PHE A 220 -13.15 -1.32 6.70
C PHE A 220 -14.35 -0.55 7.22
N GLY A 221 -15.10 0.08 6.32
CA GLY A 221 -16.22 0.95 6.65
C GLY A 221 -15.84 2.41 6.95
N SER A 222 -14.56 2.76 6.92
CA SER A 222 -14.06 4.13 7.08
C SER A 222 -13.69 4.76 5.72
N PRO A 223 -13.48 6.10 5.66
CA PRO A 223 -12.96 6.76 4.46
C PRO A 223 -11.56 6.28 4.02
N SER A 224 -10.83 5.57 4.89
CA SER A 224 -9.50 5.01 4.62
C SER A 224 -9.54 3.53 4.21
N ALA A 225 -10.72 2.94 3.98
CA ALA A 225 -10.85 1.55 3.56
C ALA A 225 -10.29 1.35 2.14
N ILE A 226 -9.52 0.28 1.94
CA ILE A 226 -8.98 -0.04 0.60
C ILE A 226 -10.09 -0.46 -0.36
N ASP A 227 -9.94 -0.07 -1.63
CA ASP A 227 -10.68 -0.68 -2.74
C ASP A 227 -9.85 -1.84 -3.31
N CYS A 228 -10.35 -3.06 -3.19
CA CYS A 228 -9.64 -4.28 -3.63
C CYS A 228 -9.86 -4.62 -5.11
N ARG A 229 -10.78 -3.95 -5.82
CA ARG A 229 -11.18 -4.29 -7.19
C ARG A 229 -10.01 -4.20 -8.15
N ASP A 230 -9.72 -5.33 -8.82
CA ASP A 230 -8.67 -5.45 -9.84
C ASP A 230 -7.24 -5.16 -9.35
N LYS A 231 -6.97 -5.25 -8.03
CA LYS A 231 -5.69 -4.89 -7.42
C LYS A 231 -4.88 -6.12 -6.99
N ILE A 232 -3.62 -5.91 -6.70
CA ILE A 232 -2.74 -6.86 -6.01
C ILE A 232 -2.70 -6.48 -4.54
N LEU A 233 -3.06 -7.43 -3.66
CA LEU A 233 -3.13 -7.19 -2.22
C LEU A 233 -1.82 -7.61 -1.54
N PHE A 234 -1.18 -6.69 -0.83
CA PHE A 234 -0.05 -6.98 0.05
C PHE A 234 -0.52 -7.10 1.50
N LEU A 235 -0.08 -8.15 2.19
CA LEU A 235 -0.42 -8.42 3.60
C LEU A 235 0.84 -8.76 4.38
N GLU A 236 0.99 -8.21 5.58
CA GLU A 236 1.96 -8.60 6.59
C GLU A 236 1.37 -8.39 7.98
N ASP A 237 1.87 -9.07 9.03
CA ASP A 237 1.45 -8.76 10.40
C ASP A 237 2.48 -9.21 11.45
N LEU A 238 2.27 -8.76 12.69
CA LEU A 238 3.11 -8.99 13.86
C LEU A 238 2.27 -9.23 15.10
N ASP A 239 2.68 -10.25 15.91
CA ASP A 239 2.26 -10.40 17.32
C ASP A 239 0.76 -10.65 17.52
N GLU A 240 0.07 -11.14 16.48
CA GLU A 240 -1.35 -11.47 16.49
C GLU A 240 -1.61 -12.91 16.91
N TYR A 241 -2.78 -13.17 17.52
CA TYR A 241 -3.24 -14.53 17.73
C TYR A 241 -3.69 -15.19 16.41
N LEU A 242 -3.42 -16.49 16.27
CA LEU A 242 -3.77 -17.24 15.06
C LEU A 242 -5.26 -17.17 14.72
N TYR A 243 -6.14 -17.29 15.72
CA TYR A 243 -7.59 -17.12 15.50
C TYR A 243 -7.95 -15.71 15.02
N HIS A 244 -7.14 -14.70 15.38
CA HIS A 244 -7.36 -13.32 14.93
C HIS A 244 -6.93 -13.15 13.46
N ILE A 245 -5.84 -13.80 13.05
CA ILE A 245 -5.47 -13.86 11.62
C ILE A 245 -6.62 -14.47 10.80
N ASP A 246 -7.22 -15.57 11.24
CA ASP A 246 -8.39 -16.16 10.59
C ASP A 246 -9.56 -15.15 10.51
N ARG A 247 -9.90 -14.52 11.64
CA ARG A 247 -10.98 -13.52 11.71
C ARG A 247 -10.77 -12.38 10.71
N MET A 248 -9.55 -11.86 10.59
CA MET A 248 -9.20 -10.77 9.69
C MET A 248 -9.31 -11.22 8.23
N MET A 249 -8.83 -12.41 7.89
CA MET A 249 -8.95 -12.98 6.55
C MET A 249 -10.41 -13.27 6.17
N ILE A 250 -11.22 -13.76 7.11
CA ILE A 250 -12.67 -13.94 6.92
C ILE A 250 -13.38 -12.59 6.75
N ASN A 251 -12.93 -11.54 7.43
CA ASN A 251 -13.45 -10.19 7.23
C ASN A 251 -13.18 -9.68 5.81
N LEU A 252 -11.94 -9.78 5.31
CA LEU A 252 -11.58 -9.44 3.93
C LEU A 252 -12.46 -10.18 2.92
N LYS A 253 -12.68 -11.47 3.15
CA LYS A 253 -13.57 -12.29 2.32
C LYS A 253 -15.01 -11.77 2.36
N ARG A 254 -15.58 -11.52 3.54
CA ARG A 254 -16.97 -11.09 3.71
C ARG A 254 -17.23 -9.69 3.15
N ASN A 255 -16.20 -8.83 3.10
CA ASN A 255 -16.26 -7.52 2.45
C ASN A 255 -16.09 -7.59 0.93
N GLY A 256 -15.96 -8.80 0.34
CA GLY A 256 -15.81 -8.97 -1.11
C GLY A 256 -14.43 -8.64 -1.65
N CYS A 257 -13.44 -8.40 -0.77
CA CYS A 257 -12.08 -8.07 -1.18
C CYS A 257 -11.41 -9.24 -1.91
N LEU A 258 -11.51 -10.46 -1.36
CA LEU A 258 -10.86 -11.64 -1.94
C LEU A 258 -11.48 -12.10 -3.26
N GLU A 259 -12.73 -11.77 -3.52
CA GLU A 259 -13.42 -12.03 -4.79
C GLU A 259 -12.98 -11.08 -5.90
N SER A 260 -12.47 -9.91 -5.56
CA SER A 260 -12.22 -8.83 -6.52
C SER A 260 -10.74 -8.57 -6.82
N ILE A 261 -9.82 -9.07 -6.00
CA ILE A 261 -8.37 -8.93 -6.23
C ILE A 261 -7.86 -9.83 -7.34
N LYS A 262 -6.73 -9.46 -7.95
CA LYS A 262 -6.04 -10.23 -9.00
C LYS A 262 -4.90 -11.10 -8.51
N GLY A 263 -4.40 -10.86 -7.31
CA GLY A 263 -3.31 -11.62 -6.72
C GLY A 263 -2.98 -11.14 -5.31
N ILE A 264 -2.18 -11.93 -4.59
CA ILE A 264 -1.77 -11.62 -3.22
C ILE A 264 -0.26 -11.73 -3.09
N ILE A 265 0.34 -10.80 -2.37
CA ILE A 265 1.72 -10.85 -1.87
C ILE A 265 1.63 -10.95 -0.36
N VAL A 266 2.08 -12.06 0.22
CA VAL A 266 2.14 -12.26 1.67
C VAL A 266 3.56 -12.03 2.14
N GLY A 267 3.75 -11.00 2.94
CA GLY A 267 4.99 -10.67 3.61
C GLY A 267 5.21 -11.49 4.88
N SER A 268 5.90 -10.90 5.84
CA SER A 268 6.19 -11.59 7.10
C SER A 268 4.96 -11.67 8.01
N MET A 269 4.75 -12.85 8.59
CA MET A 269 3.80 -13.10 9.68
C MET A 269 4.62 -13.49 10.90
N THR A 270 5.02 -12.51 11.73
CA THR A 270 6.03 -12.72 12.77
C THR A 270 5.44 -12.73 14.16
N LYS A 271 6.07 -13.53 15.08
CA LYS A 271 5.70 -13.60 16.48
C LYS A 271 4.21 -13.89 16.72
N MET A 272 3.62 -14.73 15.87
CA MET A 272 2.22 -15.13 16.05
C MET A 272 2.04 -15.88 17.36
N LYS A 273 0.92 -15.64 18.02
CA LYS A 273 0.54 -16.25 19.30
C LYS A 273 -0.53 -17.30 19.09
N ASP A 274 -0.53 -18.31 19.94
CA ASP A 274 -1.59 -19.29 20.00
C ASP A 274 -2.23 -19.31 21.40
N ASN A 275 -3.35 -19.99 21.53
CA ASN A 275 -4.05 -20.20 22.81
C ASN A 275 -3.63 -21.53 23.44
N ASP A 276 -4.05 -21.76 24.71
CA ASP A 276 -3.83 -23.02 25.41
C ASP A 276 -4.39 -24.21 24.63
N ILE A 277 -5.53 -24.03 23.96
CA ILE A 277 -6.04 -24.96 22.95
C ILE A 277 -5.53 -24.45 21.60
N PRO A 278 -4.59 -25.17 20.95
CA PRO A 278 -3.96 -24.73 19.73
C PRO A 278 -4.96 -24.53 18.57
N TRP A 279 -4.75 -23.50 17.77
CA TRP A 279 -5.49 -23.30 16.52
C TRP A 279 -5.24 -24.42 15.50
N GLY A 280 -4.07 -25.05 15.58
CA GLY A 280 -3.70 -26.20 14.76
C GLY A 280 -3.16 -25.86 13.37
N LYS A 281 -3.01 -24.58 13.04
CA LYS A 281 -2.43 -24.06 11.78
C LYS A 281 -1.63 -22.81 12.05
N ASN A 282 -0.55 -22.59 11.30
CA ASN A 282 0.18 -21.35 11.34
C ASN A 282 -0.52 -20.27 10.48
N ALA A 283 -0.04 -19.01 10.55
CA ALA A 283 -0.66 -17.88 9.84
C ALA A 283 -0.69 -18.06 8.32
N ILE A 284 0.33 -18.66 7.72
CA ILE A 284 0.39 -18.91 6.27
C ILE A 284 -0.65 -19.94 5.85
N GLU A 285 -0.80 -21.03 6.62
CA GLU A 285 -1.82 -22.06 6.38
C GLU A 285 -3.24 -21.51 6.55
N ILE A 286 -3.45 -20.59 7.48
CA ILE A 286 -4.74 -19.90 7.66
C ILE A 286 -5.06 -19.04 6.43
N ILE A 287 -4.10 -18.26 5.97
CA ILE A 287 -4.26 -17.42 4.76
C ILE A 287 -4.56 -18.30 3.55
N ASP A 288 -3.83 -19.41 3.38
CA ASP A 288 -4.05 -20.36 2.27
C ASP A 288 -5.45 -20.96 2.33
N ASP A 289 -5.91 -21.44 3.47
CA ASP A 289 -7.26 -22.01 3.63
C ASP A 289 -8.38 -21.07 3.20
N VAL A 290 -8.25 -19.78 3.54
CA VAL A 290 -9.25 -18.78 3.17
C VAL A 290 -9.17 -18.43 1.68
N THR A 291 -7.97 -18.49 1.10
CA THR A 291 -7.71 -18.03 -0.28
C THR A 291 -7.68 -19.15 -1.32
N LYS A 292 -7.59 -20.44 -0.92
CA LYS A 292 -7.40 -21.59 -1.82
C LYS A 292 -8.46 -21.73 -2.92
N LYS A 293 -9.69 -21.28 -2.69
CA LYS A 293 -10.77 -21.36 -3.68
C LYS A 293 -10.64 -20.34 -4.82
N TYR A 294 -9.84 -19.26 -4.64
CA TYR A 294 -9.69 -18.23 -5.65
C TYR A 294 -8.58 -18.61 -6.64
N ASN A 295 -8.86 -18.48 -7.93
CA ASN A 295 -7.88 -18.79 -8.98
C ASN A 295 -7.01 -17.57 -9.29
N ILE A 296 -6.18 -17.17 -8.32
CA ILE A 296 -5.27 -16.03 -8.40
C ILE A 296 -3.86 -16.44 -7.97
N PRO A 297 -2.79 -15.81 -8.49
CA PRO A 297 -1.43 -16.03 -7.99
C PRO A 297 -1.29 -15.51 -6.56
N ILE A 298 -0.59 -16.30 -5.73
CA ILE A 298 -0.24 -15.92 -4.36
C ILE A 298 1.25 -16.16 -4.16
N LEU A 299 1.97 -15.10 -3.86
CA LEU A 299 3.38 -15.13 -3.50
C LEU A 299 3.50 -15.06 -1.98
N TYR A 300 3.97 -16.13 -1.36
CA TYR A 300 4.28 -16.17 0.07
C TYR A 300 5.75 -15.83 0.36
N ASN A 301 6.03 -15.51 1.60
CA ASN A 301 7.36 -15.22 2.12
C ASN A 301 8.09 -14.08 1.39
N PHE A 302 7.34 -13.08 0.95
CA PHE A 302 7.94 -11.86 0.40
C PHE A 302 8.69 -11.10 1.52
N PRO A 303 9.93 -10.61 1.29
CA PRO A 303 10.72 -9.94 2.32
C PRO A 303 10.22 -8.50 2.58
N ALA A 304 9.09 -8.38 3.23
CA ALA A 304 8.53 -7.10 3.72
C ALA A 304 7.71 -7.33 5.00
N GLY A 305 7.61 -6.30 5.83
CA GLY A 305 6.88 -6.31 7.11
C GLY A 305 7.83 -6.24 8.32
N HIS A 306 7.47 -6.91 9.43
CA HIS A 306 8.18 -6.79 10.71
C HIS A 306 9.42 -7.70 10.80
N ILE A 307 10.31 -7.58 9.82
CA ILE A 307 11.61 -8.26 9.73
C ILE A 307 12.72 -7.27 9.39
N GLN A 308 13.98 -7.68 9.56
CA GLN A 308 15.12 -6.83 9.23
C GLN A 308 15.24 -6.55 7.72
N ASP A 309 14.89 -7.53 6.88
CA ASP A 309 14.84 -7.39 5.42
C ASP A 309 13.46 -6.87 4.96
N ASN A 310 13.01 -5.75 5.54
CA ASN A 310 11.75 -5.11 5.15
C ASN A 310 11.96 -4.24 3.90
N ARG A 311 11.89 -4.88 2.72
CA ARG A 311 12.07 -4.21 1.44
C ARG A 311 10.90 -3.31 1.10
N ALA A 312 11.20 -2.19 0.45
CA ALA A 312 10.22 -1.17 0.12
C ALA A 312 9.21 -1.65 -0.93
N LEU A 313 7.96 -1.24 -0.77
CA LEU A 313 6.88 -1.44 -1.74
C LEU A 313 6.22 -0.09 -2.01
N ILE A 314 6.09 0.27 -3.29
CA ILE A 314 5.36 1.50 -3.67
C ILE A 314 3.88 1.15 -3.78
N LEU A 315 3.12 1.48 -2.74
CA LEU A 315 1.66 1.29 -2.73
C LEU A 315 1.00 2.31 -3.66
N GLY A 316 -0.02 1.87 -4.38
CA GLY A 316 -0.63 2.66 -5.46
C GLY A 316 0.10 2.51 -6.79
N ASN A 317 1.27 1.87 -6.85
CA ASN A 317 1.94 1.61 -8.12
C ASN A 317 1.35 0.37 -8.80
N ARG A 318 1.30 0.39 -10.13
CA ARG A 318 0.98 -0.81 -10.90
C ARG A 318 2.14 -1.79 -10.80
N VAL A 319 1.84 -3.04 -10.51
CA VAL A 319 2.84 -4.12 -10.44
C VAL A 319 2.43 -5.28 -11.31
N THR A 320 3.42 -5.96 -11.86
CA THR A 320 3.26 -7.30 -12.45
C THR A 320 3.84 -8.33 -11.49
N LEU A 321 2.96 -9.20 -10.99
CA LEU A 321 3.26 -10.35 -10.15
C LEU A 321 3.29 -11.61 -11.04
N ASP A 322 4.43 -12.31 -11.08
CA ASP A 322 4.60 -13.58 -11.76
C ASP A 322 5.12 -14.62 -10.76
N VAL A 323 4.26 -15.56 -10.40
CA VAL A 323 4.56 -16.61 -9.40
C VAL A 323 4.76 -17.93 -10.14
N ASN A 324 5.96 -18.51 -10.02
CA ASN A 324 6.32 -19.76 -10.69
C ASN A 324 7.26 -20.64 -9.85
N ASP A 325 7.60 -21.81 -10.34
CA ASP A 325 8.39 -22.83 -9.66
C ASP A 325 9.90 -22.55 -9.61
N LYS A 326 10.39 -21.62 -10.44
CA LYS A 326 11.83 -21.30 -10.51
C LYS A 326 12.16 -20.06 -9.69
N ARG A 327 11.54 -18.95 -10.01
CA ARG A 327 11.78 -17.66 -9.35
C ARG A 327 10.61 -16.71 -9.61
N SER A 328 9.87 -16.42 -8.58
CA SER A 328 8.76 -15.45 -8.68
C SER A 328 9.30 -14.02 -8.84
N THR A 329 8.57 -13.18 -9.55
CA THR A 329 8.97 -11.77 -9.75
C THR A 329 7.84 -10.81 -9.38
N VAL A 330 8.24 -9.67 -8.80
CA VAL A 330 7.37 -8.50 -8.60
C VAL A 330 8.06 -7.32 -9.28
N VAL A 331 7.46 -6.81 -10.35
CA VAL A 331 8.00 -5.72 -11.16
C VAL A 331 7.09 -4.51 -11.04
N PHE A 332 7.64 -3.37 -10.62
CA PHE A 332 6.94 -2.09 -10.53
C PHE A 332 7.05 -1.36 -11.88
N GLU A 333 5.90 -0.90 -12.39
CA GLU A 333 5.77 -0.22 -13.68
C GLU A 333 5.90 1.30 -13.54
#